data_f46c2f442a28e325a6a82cc7be78eed7
#
_entry.id   f46c2f442a28e325a6a82cc7be78eed7
#
_cell.length_a   1.000
_cell.length_b   1.000
_cell.length_c   1.000
_cell.angle_alpha   90.00
_cell.angle_beta   90.00
_cell.angle_gamma   90.00
#
_symmetry.space_group_name_H-M   'P 1'
#
loop_
_entity.id
_entity.type
_entity.pdbx_description
1 polymer ?
#
loop_
_entity_poly.entity_id
_entity_poly.type
_entity_poly.pdbx_seq_one_letter_code
_entity_poly.pdbx_strand_id
1 'polypeptide(L)'
;RQLAKLADVYVNDAFGAAHRAHASVDALPRLMPESGAGLLMEDELRYLGSVLEHPERPFVAVLGGAKVSDKIEVIENLIPRVDRLIIGGAMAYTFLKAAGKPTGRSLVEDDKLAAARDIVTRAGAAGVELLLPSDHVVADKLEAGANALLATLLQLANDGAPS
;
A
#
# COMPACT_ATOMS: atom_id res chain seq x y z
N ARG A 1 -1.20 25.44 23.53
CA ARG A 1 -1.82 26.65 24.08
C ARG A 1 -1.14 27.95 23.59
N GLN A 2 0.19 27.99 23.45
CA GLN A 2 0.88 29.19 22.95
C GLN A 2 0.50 29.50 21.49
N LEU A 3 0.47 28.49 20.61
CA LEU A 3 0.08 28.61 19.21
C LEU A 3 -1.37 29.11 19.07
N ALA A 4 -2.29 28.64 19.91
CA ALA A 4 -3.69 29.06 19.88
C ALA A 4 -3.92 30.55 20.20
N LYS A 5 -2.91 31.24 20.72
CA LYS A 5 -2.99 32.69 21.01
C LYS A 5 -2.57 33.57 19.83
N LEU A 6 -2.08 32.94 18.75
CA LEU A 6 -1.51 33.67 17.60
C LEU A 6 -2.55 33.97 16.51
N ALA A 7 -3.72 33.34 16.56
CA ALA A 7 -4.76 33.49 15.54
C ALA A 7 -6.14 33.23 16.15
N ASP A 8 -7.17 33.72 15.46
CA ASP A 8 -8.58 33.55 15.87
C ASP A 8 -9.21 32.32 15.21
N VAL A 9 -8.70 31.88 14.04
CA VAL A 9 -9.20 30.77 13.25
C VAL A 9 -8.04 29.84 12.90
N TYR A 10 -8.31 28.56 12.90
CA TYR A 10 -7.38 27.52 12.46
C TYR A 10 -7.84 26.87 11.16
N VAL A 11 -6.94 26.76 10.18
CA VAL A 11 -7.20 26.03 8.94
C VAL A 11 -6.11 24.99 8.74
N ASN A 12 -6.51 23.71 8.55
CA ASN A 12 -5.61 22.62 8.19
C ASN A 12 -5.66 22.38 6.68
N ASP A 13 -4.56 22.67 6.00
CA ASP A 13 -4.40 22.41 4.57
C ASP A 13 -3.24 21.44 4.28
N ALA A 14 -2.77 20.73 5.31
CA ALA A 14 -1.66 19.79 5.26
C ALA A 14 -2.16 18.34 5.25
N PHE A 15 -2.69 17.86 4.11
CA PHE A 15 -3.24 16.49 3.96
C PHE A 15 -2.23 15.41 4.38
N GLY A 16 -0.99 15.50 3.90
CA GLY A 16 0.05 14.51 4.18
C GLY A 16 0.39 14.33 5.66
N ALA A 17 0.11 15.33 6.52
CA ALA A 17 0.34 15.26 7.97
C ALA A 17 -0.96 15.04 8.77
N ALA A 18 -2.13 15.07 8.13
CA ALA A 18 -3.43 15.06 8.80
C ALA A 18 -3.70 13.77 9.60
N HIS A 19 -3.07 12.66 9.22
CA HIS A 19 -3.17 11.36 9.89
C HIS A 19 -2.32 11.25 11.18
N ARG A 20 -1.54 12.28 11.53
CA ARG A 20 -0.62 12.26 12.67
C ARG A 20 -1.15 13.14 13.80
N ALA A 21 -1.08 12.64 15.03
CA ALA A 21 -1.46 13.41 16.24
C ALA A 21 -0.37 14.43 16.65
N HIS A 22 0.06 15.27 15.70
CA HIS A 22 0.99 16.36 15.97
C HIS A 22 0.27 17.51 16.69
N ALA A 23 1.01 18.28 17.51
CA ALA A 23 0.44 19.41 18.23
C ALA A 23 -0.26 20.44 17.32
N SER A 24 0.26 20.66 16.11
CA SER A 24 -0.31 21.57 15.11
C SER A 24 -1.53 21.01 14.37
N VAL A 25 -1.72 19.69 14.33
CA VAL A 25 -2.75 19.01 13.53
C VAL A 25 -3.89 18.50 14.41
N ASP A 26 -3.59 18.05 15.61
CA ASP A 26 -4.58 17.48 16.53
C ASP A 26 -4.87 18.37 17.75
N ALA A 27 -3.83 18.73 18.53
CA ALA A 27 -4.04 19.48 19.77
C ALA A 27 -4.43 20.95 19.53
N LEU A 28 -3.91 21.60 18.51
CA LEU A 28 -4.20 22.99 18.21
C LEU A 28 -5.67 23.22 17.81
N PRO A 29 -6.25 22.50 16.83
CA PRO A 29 -7.65 22.71 16.44
C PRO A 29 -8.63 22.50 17.60
N ARG A 30 -8.34 21.61 18.53
CA ARG A 30 -9.17 21.38 19.73
C ARG A 30 -9.18 22.58 20.71
N LEU A 31 -8.24 23.50 20.56
CA LEU A 31 -8.11 24.69 21.40
C LEU A 31 -8.61 25.96 20.71
N MET A 32 -8.94 25.86 19.42
CA MET A 32 -9.40 27.01 18.63
C MET A 32 -10.94 27.11 18.69
N PRO A 33 -11.48 28.33 18.72
CA PRO A 33 -12.94 28.54 18.67
C PRO A 33 -13.53 28.10 17.33
N GLU A 34 -12.77 28.31 16.23
CA GLU A 34 -13.15 27.94 14.88
C GLU A 34 -12.01 27.16 14.20
N SER A 35 -12.36 26.04 13.58
CA SER A 35 -11.42 25.18 12.85
C SER A 35 -12.04 24.66 11.58
N GLY A 36 -11.27 24.63 10.50
CA GLY A 36 -11.72 24.13 9.20
C GLY A 36 -10.63 23.41 8.41
N ALA A 37 -11.04 22.80 7.31
CA ALA A 37 -10.15 22.29 6.30
C ALA A 37 -9.84 23.39 5.28
N GLY A 38 -8.62 23.41 4.76
CA GLY A 38 -8.25 24.26 3.63
C GLY A 38 -8.66 23.63 2.29
N LEU A 39 -8.51 24.40 1.22
CA LEU A 39 -8.96 23.99 -0.12
C LEU A 39 -8.21 22.78 -0.66
N LEU A 40 -6.92 22.65 -0.39
CA LEU A 40 -6.15 21.47 -0.77
C LEU A 40 -6.65 20.21 -0.03
N MET A 41 -6.91 20.34 1.26
CA MET A 41 -7.49 19.26 2.06
C MET A 41 -8.87 18.85 1.54
N GLU A 42 -9.71 19.83 1.18
CA GLU A 42 -11.03 19.60 0.61
C GLU A 42 -10.94 18.85 -0.72
N ASP A 43 -10.04 19.25 -1.61
CA ASP A 43 -9.81 18.56 -2.89
C ASP A 43 -9.34 17.12 -2.70
N GLU A 44 -8.37 16.88 -1.82
CA GLU A 44 -7.89 15.53 -1.49
C GLU A 44 -9.01 14.65 -0.94
N LEU A 45 -9.81 15.15 -0.01
CA LEU A 45 -10.96 14.44 0.56
C LEU A 45 -12.02 14.16 -0.50
N ARG A 46 -12.29 15.10 -1.40
CA ARG A 46 -13.25 14.93 -2.48
C ARG A 46 -12.81 13.85 -3.47
N TYR A 47 -11.54 13.90 -3.93
CA TYR A 47 -11.04 12.91 -4.89
C TYR A 47 -10.94 11.52 -4.28
N LEU A 48 -10.35 11.39 -3.08
CA LEU A 48 -10.23 10.09 -2.42
C LEU A 48 -11.60 9.53 -1.99
N GLY A 49 -12.49 10.39 -1.48
CA GLY A 49 -13.85 10.01 -1.11
C GLY A 49 -14.63 9.47 -2.31
N SER A 50 -14.60 10.19 -3.44
CA SER A 50 -15.29 9.75 -4.66
C SER A 50 -14.81 8.40 -5.17
N VAL A 51 -13.49 8.16 -5.11
CA VAL A 51 -12.89 6.87 -5.52
C VAL A 51 -13.31 5.73 -4.59
N LEU A 52 -13.48 6.00 -3.29
CA LEU A 52 -13.85 4.96 -2.31
C LEU A 52 -15.35 4.71 -2.23
N GLU A 53 -16.18 5.74 -2.41
CA GLU A 53 -17.64 5.66 -2.27
C GLU A 53 -18.35 5.29 -3.58
N HIS A 54 -17.91 5.90 -4.69
CA HIS A 54 -18.53 5.75 -6.00
C HIS A 54 -17.45 5.61 -7.10
N PRO A 55 -16.61 4.55 -7.07
CA PRO A 55 -15.56 4.38 -8.06
C PRO A 55 -16.13 4.18 -9.46
N GLU A 56 -15.51 4.83 -10.45
CA GLU A 56 -15.72 4.45 -11.84
C GLU A 56 -15.16 3.05 -12.09
N ARG A 57 -15.87 2.25 -12.91
CA ARG A 57 -15.47 0.87 -13.22
C ARG A 57 -14.75 0.79 -14.57
N PRO A 58 -13.70 -0.04 -14.71
CA PRO A 58 -13.15 -0.93 -13.68
C PRO A 58 -12.29 -0.19 -12.64
N PHE A 59 -12.52 -0.46 -11.35
CA PHE A 59 -11.69 0.07 -10.29
C PHE A 59 -10.51 -0.88 -10.03
N VAL A 60 -9.31 -0.43 -10.37
CA VAL A 60 -8.07 -1.19 -10.21
C VAL A 60 -7.24 -0.57 -9.09
N ALA A 61 -6.96 -1.35 -8.05
CA ALA A 61 -6.04 -0.94 -7.00
C ALA A 61 -4.65 -1.56 -7.23
N VAL A 62 -3.61 -0.73 -7.09
CA VAL A 62 -2.21 -1.18 -7.17
C VAL A 62 -1.56 -0.97 -5.81
N LEU A 63 -1.10 -2.05 -5.21
CA LEU A 63 -0.42 -2.04 -3.92
C LEU A 63 1.01 -2.53 -4.06
N GLY A 64 1.93 -1.83 -3.41
CA GLY A 64 3.33 -2.22 -3.32
C GLY A 64 3.89 -1.92 -1.93
N GLY A 65 5.02 -2.52 -1.64
CA GLY A 65 5.71 -2.33 -0.37
C GLY A 65 6.63 -3.50 -0.04
N ALA A 66 7.30 -3.41 1.10
CA ALA A 66 8.21 -4.45 1.56
C ALA A 66 7.46 -5.59 2.28
N LYS A 67 6.43 -5.26 3.06
CA LYS A 67 5.76 -6.20 3.98
C LYS A 67 4.27 -6.32 3.71
N VAL A 68 3.77 -7.55 3.70
CA VAL A 68 2.34 -7.86 3.65
C VAL A 68 1.66 -7.44 4.95
N SER A 69 2.32 -7.68 6.10
CA SER A 69 1.80 -7.36 7.43
C SER A 69 1.29 -5.93 7.56
N ASP A 70 1.96 -4.96 6.92
CA ASP A 70 1.60 -3.55 6.96
C ASP A 70 0.39 -3.21 6.08
N LYS A 71 -0.08 -4.14 5.25
CA LYS A 71 -1.10 -3.90 4.21
C LYS A 71 -2.32 -4.83 4.31
N ILE A 72 -2.32 -5.81 5.22
CA ILE A 72 -3.41 -6.79 5.33
C ILE A 72 -4.76 -6.09 5.46
N GLU A 73 -4.90 -5.17 6.42
CA GLU A 73 -6.17 -4.44 6.64
C GLU A 73 -6.59 -3.60 5.43
N VAL A 74 -5.62 -2.98 4.75
CA VAL A 74 -5.88 -2.20 3.53
C VAL A 74 -6.41 -3.11 2.43
N ILE A 75 -5.77 -4.27 2.22
CA ILE A 75 -6.20 -5.25 1.21
C ILE A 75 -7.60 -5.76 1.52
N GLU A 76 -7.88 -6.12 2.76
CA GLU A 76 -9.19 -6.59 3.20
C GLU A 76 -10.30 -5.56 2.98
N ASN A 77 -10.01 -4.29 3.23
CA ASN A 77 -10.94 -3.18 2.99
C ASN A 77 -11.14 -2.87 1.49
N LEU A 78 -10.17 -3.19 0.64
CA LEU A 78 -10.25 -2.96 -0.80
C LEU A 78 -10.98 -4.08 -1.54
N ILE A 79 -10.82 -5.34 -1.15
CA ILE A 79 -11.45 -6.50 -1.81
C ILE A 79 -12.94 -6.27 -2.14
N PRO A 80 -13.81 -5.79 -1.23
CA PRO A 80 -15.22 -5.60 -1.57
C PRO A 80 -15.49 -4.42 -2.51
N ARG A 81 -14.50 -3.64 -2.90
CA ARG A 81 -14.66 -2.36 -3.60
C ARG A 81 -14.04 -2.34 -4.99
N VAL A 82 -13.02 -3.17 -5.22
CA VAL A 82 -12.23 -3.18 -6.45
C VAL A 82 -12.66 -4.30 -7.41
N ASP A 83 -12.40 -4.12 -8.69
CA ASP A 83 -12.54 -5.17 -9.70
C ASP A 83 -11.24 -5.95 -9.85
N ARG A 84 -10.10 -5.27 -9.66
CA ARG A 84 -8.77 -5.87 -9.75
C ARG A 84 -7.85 -5.35 -8.65
N LEU A 85 -7.00 -6.24 -8.16
CA LEU A 85 -5.96 -5.92 -7.19
C LEU A 85 -4.61 -6.37 -7.72
N ILE A 86 -3.72 -5.42 -7.98
CA ILE A 86 -2.36 -5.70 -8.42
C ILE A 86 -1.43 -5.56 -7.23
N ILE A 87 -0.69 -6.60 -6.91
CA ILE A 87 0.26 -6.61 -5.80
C ILE A 87 1.68 -6.67 -6.36
N GLY A 88 2.45 -5.61 -6.10
CA GLY A 88 3.84 -5.47 -6.50
C GLY A 88 4.78 -5.30 -5.31
N GLY A 89 6.04 -4.94 -5.61
CA GLY A 89 7.08 -4.77 -4.60
C GLY A 89 7.48 -6.09 -3.92
N ALA A 90 8.29 -6.00 -2.86
CA ALA A 90 8.79 -7.18 -2.16
C ALA A 90 7.66 -8.01 -1.49
N MET A 91 6.55 -7.37 -1.09
CA MET A 91 5.41 -8.07 -0.52
C MET A 91 4.80 -9.11 -1.48
N ALA A 92 4.94 -8.95 -2.80
CA ALA A 92 4.46 -9.91 -3.78
C ALA A 92 5.12 -11.30 -3.61
N TYR A 93 6.36 -11.36 -3.14
CA TYR A 93 7.05 -12.62 -2.91
C TYR A 93 6.43 -13.46 -1.79
N THR A 94 5.82 -12.84 -0.79
CA THR A 94 5.05 -13.57 0.22
C THR A 94 3.84 -14.26 -0.39
N PHE A 95 3.12 -13.60 -1.29
CA PHE A 95 2.00 -14.21 -2.04
C PHE A 95 2.49 -15.30 -3.01
N LEU A 96 3.58 -15.07 -3.74
CA LEU A 96 4.17 -16.05 -4.65
C LEU A 96 4.61 -17.31 -3.90
N LYS A 97 5.30 -17.16 -2.76
CA LYS A 97 5.69 -18.30 -1.91
C LYS A 97 4.48 -19.01 -1.32
N ALA A 98 3.45 -18.28 -0.91
CA ALA A 98 2.19 -18.86 -0.44
C ALA A 98 1.49 -19.69 -1.52
N ALA A 99 1.66 -19.32 -2.81
CA ALA A 99 1.20 -20.09 -3.98
C ALA A 99 2.17 -21.19 -4.42
N GLY A 100 3.22 -21.49 -3.65
CA GLY A 100 4.20 -22.54 -3.95
C GLY A 100 5.21 -22.18 -5.05
N LYS A 101 5.34 -20.89 -5.38
CA LYS A 101 6.32 -20.43 -6.37
C LYS A 101 7.68 -20.17 -5.71
N PRO A 102 8.78 -20.39 -6.44
CA PRO A 102 10.11 -20.07 -5.96
C PRO A 102 10.28 -18.55 -5.83
N THR A 103 10.98 -18.12 -4.80
CA THR A 103 11.21 -16.69 -4.50
C THR A 103 12.69 -16.34 -4.34
N GLY A 104 13.58 -17.30 -4.54
CA GLY A 104 15.01 -17.11 -4.36
C GLY A 104 15.36 -16.58 -2.97
N ARG A 105 16.21 -15.55 -2.91
CA ARG A 105 16.60 -14.84 -1.69
C ARG A 105 15.74 -13.58 -1.44
N SER A 106 14.62 -13.43 -2.14
CA SER A 106 13.75 -12.27 -1.96
C SER A 106 13.17 -12.21 -0.56
N LEU A 107 12.88 -10.99 -0.09
CA LEU A 107 12.24 -10.77 1.20
C LEU A 107 10.86 -11.42 1.24
N VAL A 108 10.64 -12.31 2.20
CA VAL A 108 9.38 -13.02 2.42
C VAL A 108 9.04 -13.00 3.91
N GLU A 109 7.78 -12.77 4.23
CA GLU A 109 7.25 -12.93 5.59
C GLU A 109 6.65 -14.33 5.74
N ASP A 110 7.44 -15.29 6.22
CA ASP A 110 7.03 -16.70 6.34
C ASP A 110 5.85 -16.90 7.32
N ASP A 111 5.77 -16.08 8.34
CA ASP A 111 4.66 -16.05 9.31
C ASP A 111 3.35 -15.51 8.72
N LYS A 112 3.37 -14.91 7.52
CA LYS A 112 2.22 -14.35 6.80
C LYS A 112 1.74 -15.19 5.62
N LEU A 113 2.34 -16.34 5.35
CA LEU A 113 1.93 -17.19 4.22
C LEU A 113 0.47 -17.66 4.31
N ALA A 114 -0.01 -17.94 5.52
CA ALA A 114 -1.40 -18.33 5.74
C ALA A 114 -2.35 -17.16 5.43
N ALA A 115 -2.03 -15.96 5.92
CA ALA A 115 -2.81 -14.75 5.63
C ALA A 115 -2.81 -14.41 4.14
N ALA A 116 -1.68 -14.54 3.45
CA ALA A 116 -1.60 -14.32 2.01
C ALA A 116 -2.50 -15.29 1.23
N ARG A 117 -2.56 -16.58 1.61
CA ARG A 117 -3.50 -17.56 1.01
C ARG A 117 -4.95 -17.21 1.26
N ASP A 118 -5.29 -16.78 2.47
CA ASP A 118 -6.65 -16.37 2.83
C ASP A 118 -7.09 -15.17 1.98
N ILE A 119 -6.24 -14.16 1.83
CA ILE A 119 -6.48 -13.00 0.98
C ILE A 119 -6.80 -13.42 -0.47
N VAL A 120 -5.97 -14.31 -1.06
CA VAL A 120 -6.19 -14.80 -2.43
C VAL A 120 -7.55 -15.52 -2.54
N THR A 121 -7.87 -16.37 -1.56
CA THR A 121 -9.14 -17.09 -1.51
C THR A 121 -10.32 -16.15 -1.43
N ARG A 122 -10.26 -15.15 -0.55
CA ARG A 122 -11.32 -14.15 -0.35
C ARG A 122 -11.48 -13.24 -1.57
N ALA A 123 -10.38 -12.83 -2.21
CA ALA A 123 -10.43 -12.07 -3.45
C ALA A 123 -11.16 -12.88 -4.55
N GLY A 124 -10.80 -14.14 -4.73
CA GLY A 124 -11.47 -15.03 -5.68
C GLY A 124 -12.96 -15.23 -5.37
N ALA A 125 -13.31 -15.42 -4.10
CA ALA A 125 -14.72 -15.55 -3.68
C ALA A 125 -15.54 -14.27 -3.90
N ALA A 126 -14.89 -13.10 -3.83
CA ALA A 126 -15.49 -11.80 -4.12
C ALA A 126 -15.52 -11.44 -5.61
N GLY A 127 -14.98 -12.29 -6.49
CA GLY A 127 -14.87 -12.02 -7.93
C GLY A 127 -13.79 -11.00 -8.29
N VAL A 128 -12.86 -10.72 -7.38
CA VAL A 128 -11.75 -9.77 -7.60
C VAL A 128 -10.57 -10.50 -8.23
N GLU A 129 -10.10 -10.00 -9.36
CA GLU A 129 -8.90 -10.50 -10.01
C GLU A 129 -7.64 -10.01 -9.27
N LEU A 130 -6.97 -10.91 -8.54
CA LEU A 130 -5.71 -10.61 -7.87
C LEU A 130 -4.54 -10.98 -8.77
N LEU A 131 -3.75 -9.98 -9.15
CA LEU A 131 -2.62 -10.10 -10.07
C LEU A 131 -1.30 -9.96 -9.31
N LEU A 132 -0.40 -10.90 -9.57
CA LEU A 132 0.98 -10.91 -9.08
C LEU A 132 1.95 -10.75 -10.26
N PRO A 133 3.16 -10.23 -10.04
CA PRO A 133 4.18 -10.15 -11.07
C PRO A 133 4.50 -11.53 -11.66
N SER A 134 4.68 -11.59 -12.99
CA SER A 134 5.13 -12.78 -13.72
C SER A 134 6.64 -12.80 -13.95
N ASP A 135 7.26 -11.64 -13.87
CA ASP A 135 8.70 -11.44 -14.03
C ASP A 135 9.23 -10.41 -13.03
N HIS A 136 10.53 -10.37 -12.86
CA HIS A 136 11.18 -9.55 -11.85
C HIS A 136 12.51 -9.02 -12.34
N VAL A 137 12.85 -7.79 -11.95
CA VAL A 137 14.21 -7.30 -12.07
C VAL A 137 14.95 -7.71 -10.79
N VAL A 138 15.95 -8.55 -10.94
CA VAL A 138 16.80 -9.04 -9.85
C VAL A 138 18.19 -8.41 -9.93
N ALA A 139 18.82 -8.19 -8.81
CA ALA A 139 20.15 -7.65 -8.72
C ALA A 139 20.95 -8.35 -7.60
N ASP A 140 22.26 -8.34 -7.70
CA ASP A 140 23.17 -8.87 -6.67
C ASP A 140 23.09 -8.05 -5.37
N LYS A 141 22.81 -6.74 -5.49
CA LYS A 141 22.69 -5.81 -4.37
C LYS A 141 21.73 -4.67 -4.69
N LEU A 142 21.19 -4.04 -3.65
CA LEU A 142 20.25 -2.92 -3.76
C LEU A 142 21.04 -1.59 -3.73
N GLU A 143 21.71 -1.26 -4.84
CA GLU A 143 22.43 0.01 -5.00
C GLU A 143 22.39 0.50 -6.45
N ALA A 144 22.65 1.81 -6.64
CA ALA A 144 22.77 2.38 -7.98
C ALA A 144 23.95 1.77 -8.73
N GLY A 145 23.73 1.31 -9.96
CA GLY A 145 24.76 0.67 -10.80
C GLY A 145 24.98 -0.81 -10.51
N ALA A 146 24.17 -1.46 -9.66
CA ALA A 146 24.20 -2.90 -9.48
C ALA A 146 23.87 -3.64 -10.79
N ASN A 147 24.46 -4.83 -10.98
CA ASN A 147 24.11 -5.68 -12.10
C ASN A 147 22.68 -6.17 -11.94
N ALA A 148 21.80 -5.74 -12.84
CA ALA A 148 20.41 -6.10 -12.83
C ALA A 148 20.06 -7.01 -14.00
N LEU A 149 19.27 -8.04 -13.74
CA LEU A 149 18.79 -8.99 -14.72
C LEU A 149 17.27 -9.12 -14.63
N LEU A 150 16.59 -9.16 -15.77
CA LEU A 150 15.19 -9.56 -15.82
C LEU A 150 15.10 -11.07 -15.67
N ALA A 151 14.43 -11.55 -14.63
CA ALA A 151 14.24 -12.96 -14.36
C ALA A 151 12.75 -13.32 -14.31
N THR A 152 12.38 -14.42 -14.95
CA THR A 152 11.07 -15.04 -14.78
C THR A 152 11.03 -15.84 -13.47
N LEU A 153 9.83 -16.17 -12.99
CA LEU A 153 9.67 -17.04 -11.81
C LEU A 153 10.36 -18.40 -11.97
N LEU A 154 10.47 -18.88 -13.22
CA LEU A 154 11.16 -20.14 -13.52
C LEU A 154 12.68 -20.02 -13.34
N GLN A 155 13.25 -18.88 -13.70
CA GLN A 155 14.68 -18.60 -13.53
C GLN A 155 15.04 -18.43 -12.05
N LEU A 156 14.16 -17.82 -11.25
CA LEU A 156 14.35 -17.73 -9.79
C LEU A 156 14.38 -19.11 -9.11
N ALA A 157 13.82 -20.15 -9.73
CA ALA A 157 13.86 -21.52 -9.21
C ALA A 157 15.20 -22.20 -9.45
N ASN A 158 15.83 -21.93 -10.61
CA ASN A 158 17.01 -22.66 -11.09
C ASN A 158 18.30 -21.97 -10.67
N ASP A 159 18.30 -20.66 -10.61
CA ASP A 159 19.45 -19.86 -10.22
C ASP A 159 19.20 -19.39 -8.78
N GLY A 160 19.62 -20.19 -7.82
CA GLY A 160 19.86 -19.63 -6.49
C GLY A 160 20.68 -18.36 -6.68
N ALA A 161 20.12 -17.18 -6.53
CA ALA A 161 20.56 -15.84 -6.90
C ALA A 161 22.01 -15.74 -7.42
N PRO A 162 22.30 -14.95 -8.46
CA PRO A 162 23.65 -14.89 -9.04
C PRO A 162 24.69 -14.71 -7.93
N SER A 163 25.68 -15.62 -7.96
CA SER A 163 26.85 -15.58 -7.09
C SER A 163 27.65 -14.30 -7.26
#